data_b8a4c37493c98dbcb0f6cb25357d1e2b
#
_entry.id   b8a4c37493c98dbcb0f6cb25357d1e2b
#
_cell.length_a   1.000
_cell.length_b   1.000
_cell.length_c   1.000
_cell.angle_alpha   90.00
_cell.angle_beta   90.00
_cell.angle_gamma   90.00
#
_symmetry.space_group_name_H-M   'P 1'
#
loop_
_entity.id
_entity.type
_entity.pdbx_description
1 polymer ?
#
loop_
_entity_poly.entity_id
_entity_poly.type
_entity_poly.pdbx_seq_one_letter_code
_entity_poly.pdbx_strand_id
1 'polypeptide(L)'
;KIVNWHNLIQENINNGVYKCGFSRNQNAYEKASEDLFSTLTIIENSLKLNGPWLCGEDLTIADIRLFPTLIRWESVYEPLFKCSKKPIQSFPNIIKWRKIIFNLYNIKKTCNADAWRKDYFGALFPLNPSSIIPKGESISKIVNQ
;
A
#
# COMPACT_ATOMS: atom_id res chain seq x y z
N LYS A 1 9.71 -1.59 -19.69
CA LYS A 1 9.11 -0.68 -18.68
C LYS A 1 8.27 -1.45 -17.67
N ILE A 2 7.27 -2.23 -18.08
CA ILE A 2 6.39 -3.03 -17.20
C ILE A 2 7.19 -4.01 -16.32
N VAL A 3 8.14 -4.75 -16.86
CA VAL A 3 8.98 -5.71 -16.12
C VAL A 3 9.77 -5.02 -15.02
N ASN A 4 10.35 -3.86 -15.30
CA ASN A 4 11.12 -3.10 -14.29
C ASN A 4 10.21 -2.64 -13.15
N TRP A 5 9.01 -2.13 -13.46
CA TRP A 5 8.00 -1.80 -12.46
C TRP A 5 7.58 -3.02 -11.66
N HIS A 6 7.34 -4.16 -12.33
CA HIS A 6 6.96 -5.38 -11.63
C HIS A 6 7.98 -5.78 -10.56
N ASN A 7 9.27 -5.83 -10.92
CA ASN A 7 10.33 -6.24 -9.98
C ASN A 7 10.44 -5.25 -8.81
N LEU A 8 10.43 -3.94 -9.10
CA LEU A 8 10.52 -2.91 -8.08
C LEU A 8 9.33 -2.94 -7.10
N ILE A 9 8.11 -3.04 -7.61
CA ILE A 9 6.87 -3.09 -6.82
C ILE A 9 6.85 -4.38 -5.98
N GLN A 10 7.12 -5.53 -6.61
CA GLN A 10 7.07 -6.81 -5.92
C GLN A 10 8.06 -6.86 -4.76
N GLU A 11 9.32 -6.46 -5.00
CA GLU A 11 10.38 -6.58 -4.01
C GLU A 11 10.25 -5.56 -2.86
N ASN A 12 9.99 -4.30 -3.19
CA ASN A 12 10.09 -3.19 -2.25
C ASN A 12 8.75 -2.70 -1.70
N ILE A 13 7.64 -2.97 -2.39
CA ILE A 13 6.32 -2.59 -1.93
C ILE A 13 5.54 -3.80 -1.44
N ASN A 14 5.20 -4.74 -2.33
CA ASN A 14 4.33 -5.86 -1.97
C ASN A 14 4.99 -6.78 -0.92
N ASN A 15 6.25 -7.14 -1.12
CA ASN A 15 7.04 -7.84 -0.09
C ASN A 15 7.56 -6.88 0.98
N GLY A 16 7.82 -5.63 0.64
CA GLY A 16 8.38 -4.60 1.52
C GLY A 16 7.54 -4.34 2.76
N VAL A 17 6.21 -4.25 2.63
CA VAL A 17 5.33 -4.06 3.79
C VAL A 17 5.42 -5.25 4.76
N TYR A 18 5.56 -6.47 4.25
CA TYR A 18 5.76 -7.67 5.09
C TYR A 18 7.16 -7.72 5.70
N LYS A 19 8.19 -7.28 4.99
CA LYS A 19 9.54 -7.14 5.55
C LYS A 19 9.53 -6.15 6.74
N CYS A 20 8.82 -5.05 6.64
CA CYS A 20 8.61 -4.14 7.78
C CYS A 20 7.89 -4.83 8.94
N GLY A 21 6.73 -5.42 8.67
CA GLY A 21 5.86 -6.00 9.69
C GLY A 21 6.49 -7.17 10.44
N PHE A 22 7.25 -8.03 9.76
CA PHE A 22 7.84 -9.25 10.31
C PHE A 22 9.33 -9.14 10.63
N SER A 23 9.91 -7.95 10.58
CA SER A 23 11.29 -7.73 11.02
C SER A 23 11.49 -8.11 12.47
N ARG A 24 12.59 -8.79 12.79
CA ARG A 24 12.91 -9.29 14.13
C ARG A 24 13.90 -8.41 14.90
N ASN A 25 14.46 -7.40 14.25
CA ASN A 25 15.38 -6.46 14.87
C ASN A 25 15.26 -5.09 14.22
N GLN A 26 15.77 -4.07 14.92
CA GLN A 26 15.65 -2.68 14.51
C GLN A 26 16.30 -2.41 13.13
N ASN A 27 17.52 -2.91 12.92
CA ASN A 27 18.26 -2.67 11.69
C ASN A 27 17.54 -3.25 10.45
N ALA A 28 16.98 -4.45 10.56
CA ALA A 28 16.22 -5.06 9.48
C ALA A 28 14.94 -4.28 9.16
N TYR A 29 14.26 -3.79 10.20
CA TYR A 29 13.09 -2.94 10.05
C TYR A 29 13.45 -1.61 9.36
N GLU A 30 14.48 -0.91 9.84
CA GLU A 30 14.89 0.37 9.29
C GLU A 30 15.27 0.26 7.81
N LYS A 31 16.02 -0.79 7.46
CA LYS A 31 16.35 -1.06 6.05
C LYS A 31 15.11 -1.31 5.21
N ALA A 32 14.20 -2.16 5.66
CA ALA A 32 12.96 -2.45 4.95
C ALA A 32 12.10 -1.20 4.78
N SER A 33 11.99 -0.38 5.82
CA SER A 33 11.26 0.89 5.80
C SER A 33 11.88 1.89 4.83
N GLU A 34 13.22 1.99 4.81
CA GLU A 34 13.91 2.89 3.87
C GLU A 34 13.69 2.48 2.42
N ASP A 35 13.87 1.19 2.10
CA ASP A 35 13.65 0.65 0.75
C ASP A 35 12.20 0.87 0.29
N LEU A 36 11.23 0.65 1.18
CA LEU A 36 9.81 0.85 0.94
C LEU A 36 9.48 2.31 0.61
N PHE A 37 9.88 3.25 1.48
CA PHE A 37 9.55 4.67 1.31
C PHE A 37 10.36 5.34 0.19
N SER A 38 11.58 4.89 -0.09
CA SER A 38 12.34 5.31 -1.27
C SER A 38 11.62 4.89 -2.56
N THR A 39 11.07 3.67 -2.59
CA THR A 39 10.30 3.18 -3.74
C THR A 39 8.97 3.94 -3.90
N LEU A 40 8.26 4.26 -2.80
CA LEU A 40 7.07 5.12 -2.87
C LEU A 40 7.41 6.49 -3.47
N THR A 41 8.57 7.04 -3.13
CA THR A 41 9.04 8.32 -3.71
C THR A 41 9.30 8.20 -5.22
N ILE A 42 9.87 7.10 -5.67
CA ILE A 42 10.06 6.82 -7.12
C ILE A 42 8.71 6.73 -7.84
N ILE A 43 7.74 6.02 -7.25
CA ILE A 43 6.39 5.90 -7.79
C ILE A 43 5.70 7.27 -7.86
N GLU A 44 5.74 8.04 -6.79
CA GLU A 44 5.18 9.39 -6.71
C GLU A 44 5.72 10.29 -7.84
N ASN A 45 7.04 10.31 -8.00
CA ASN A 45 7.69 11.12 -9.04
C ASN A 45 7.34 10.64 -10.44
N SER A 46 7.26 9.33 -10.67
CA SER A 46 6.86 8.80 -11.97
C SER A 46 5.43 9.16 -12.34
N LEU A 47 4.50 9.05 -11.40
CA LEU A 47 3.11 9.44 -11.61
C LEU A 47 2.96 10.96 -11.85
N LYS A 48 3.77 11.78 -11.14
CA LYS A 48 3.80 13.22 -11.34
C LYS A 48 4.28 13.61 -12.75
N LEU A 49 5.29 12.93 -13.27
CA LEU A 49 5.95 13.31 -14.53
C LEU A 49 5.33 12.62 -15.76
N ASN A 50 4.85 11.40 -15.60
CA ASN A 50 4.43 10.54 -16.71
C ASN A 50 3.01 10.01 -16.56
N GLY A 51 2.29 10.38 -15.49
CA GLY A 51 0.96 9.87 -15.21
C GLY A 51 -0.05 10.04 -16.36
N PRO A 52 -1.28 9.50 -16.20
CA PRO A 52 -1.89 9.07 -14.94
C PRO A 52 -1.47 7.68 -14.44
N TRP A 53 -0.80 6.85 -15.24
CA TRP A 53 -0.43 5.48 -14.90
C TRP A 53 1.10 5.30 -14.78
N LEU A 54 1.55 4.22 -14.16
CA LEU A 54 2.98 3.93 -13.98
C LEU A 54 3.76 3.81 -15.30
N CYS A 55 3.11 3.36 -16.35
CA CYS A 55 3.73 3.21 -17.66
C CYS A 55 3.41 4.36 -18.65
N GLY A 56 2.69 5.37 -18.20
CA GLY A 56 2.32 6.52 -19.01
C GLY A 56 0.80 6.69 -19.15
N GLU A 57 0.29 6.66 -20.38
CA GLU A 57 -1.13 6.93 -20.66
C GLU A 57 -2.04 5.71 -20.48
N ASP A 58 -1.48 4.50 -20.45
CA ASP A 58 -2.25 3.25 -20.40
C ASP A 58 -2.16 2.57 -19.04
N LEU A 59 -3.31 2.11 -18.53
CA LEU A 59 -3.40 1.22 -17.38
C LEU A 59 -2.72 -0.11 -17.71
N THR A 60 -1.78 -0.54 -16.89
CA THR A 60 -1.03 -1.78 -17.09
C THR A 60 -1.11 -2.72 -15.89
N ILE A 61 -0.60 -3.94 -16.05
CA ILE A 61 -0.49 -4.90 -14.96
C ILE A 61 0.37 -4.38 -13.80
N ALA A 62 1.28 -3.42 -14.04
CA ALA A 62 2.08 -2.79 -12.99
C ALA A 62 1.19 -2.03 -12.00
N ASP A 63 0.22 -1.28 -12.51
CA ASP A 63 -0.78 -0.56 -11.71
C ASP A 63 -1.66 -1.52 -10.92
N ILE A 64 -2.15 -2.57 -11.57
CA ILE A 64 -3.01 -3.58 -10.95
C ILE A 64 -2.30 -4.34 -9.83
N ARG A 65 -1.00 -4.58 -9.94
CA ARG A 65 -0.21 -5.25 -8.90
C ARG A 65 0.15 -4.35 -7.72
N LEU A 66 0.27 -3.05 -7.94
CA LEU A 66 0.53 -2.08 -6.88
C LEU A 66 -0.72 -1.76 -6.06
N PHE A 67 -1.87 -1.69 -6.72
CA PHE A 67 -3.12 -1.23 -6.12
C PHE A 67 -3.55 -1.99 -4.86
N PRO A 68 -3.53 -3.34 -4.79
CA PRO A 68 -3.95 -4.09 -3.61
C PRO A 68 -3.17 -3.74 -2.33
N THR A 69 -1.89 -3.43 -2.45
CA THR A 69 -1.06 -3.02 -1.31
C THR A 69 -1.42 -1.60 -0.87
N LEU A 70 -1.51 -0.67 -1.81
CA LEU A 70 -1.76 0.74 -1.48
C LEU A 70 -3.19 1.03 -1.05
N ILE A 71 -4.19 0.23 -1.47
CA ILE A 71 -5.57 0.41 -1.00
C ILE A 71 -5.77 -0.09 0.43
N ARG A 72 -4.91 -1.00 0.92
CA ARG A 72 -4.94 -1.53 2.29
C ARG A 72 -4.05 -0.75 3.26
N TRP A 73 -3.36 0.28 2.81
CA TRP A 73 -2.31 0.96 3.56
C TRP A 73 -2.77 1.43 4.93
N GLU A 74 -3.74 2.34 5.00
CA GLU A 74 -4.21 2.95 6.24
C GLU A 74 -4.95 1.94 7.15
N SER A 75 -5.60 0.95 6.55
CA SER A 75 -6.35 -0.04 7.33
C SER A 75 -5.50 -1.17 7.88
N VAL A 76 -4.34 -1.46 7.29
CA VAL A 76 -3.52 -2.64 7.63
C VAL A 76 -2.05 -2.31 7.80
N TYR A 77 -1.36 -1.88 6.75
CA TYR A 77 0.11 -1.88 6.75
C TYR A 77 0.70 -0.76 7.60
N GLU A 78 0.09 0.40 7.61
CA GLU A 78 0.51 1.49 8.48
C GLU A 78 0.34 1.13 9.97
N PRO A 79 -0.84 0.72 10.47
CA PRO A 79 -1.02 0.44 11.88
C PRO A 79 -0.43 -0.89 12.35
N LEU A 80 -0.51 -1.96 11.55
CA LEU A 80 -0.11 -3.30 11.98
C LEU A 80 1.35 -3.61 11.64
N PHE A 81 1.83 -3.22 10.46
CA PHE A 81 3.17 -3.52 9.97
C PHE A 81 4.18 -2.39 10.18
N LYS A 82 3.77 -1.31 10.85
CA LYS A 82 4.63 -0.15 11.13
C LYS A 82 5.19 0.53 9.87
N CYS A 83 4.43 0.51 8.76
CA CYS A 83 4.77 1.25 7.55
C CYS A 83 4.43 2.74 7.73
N SER A 84 5.05 3.39 8.72
CA SER A 84 4.61 4.66 9.29
C SER A 84 5.67 5.77 9.25
N LYS A 85 6.74 5.60 8.46
CA LYS A 85 7.80 6.63 8.30
C LYS A 85 7.23 7.98 7.84
N LYS A 86 6.26 7.94 6.93
CA LYS A 86 5.47 9.10 6.48
C LYS A 86 4.03 8.66 6.23
N PRO A 87 3.02 9.52 6.49
CA PRO A 87 1.66 9.21 6.10
C PRO A 87 1.55 9.10 4.58
N ILE A 88 0.71 8.18 4.10
CA ILE A 88 0.53 7.98 2.65
C ILE A 88 0.00 9.24 1.95
N GLN A 89 -0.68 10.12 2.68
CA GLN A 89 -1.14 11.43 2.21
C GLN A 89 0.01 12.36 1.80
N SER A 90 1.24 12.08 2.22
CA SER A 90 2.45 12.80 1.75
C SER A 90 2.78 12.52 0.28
N PHE A 91 2.06 11.61 -0.37
CA PHE A 91 2.26 11.19 -1.76
C PHE A 91 1.01 11.50 -2.61
N PRO A 92 0.77 12.77 -2.95
CA PRO A 92 -0.49 13.22 -3.56
C PRO A 92 -0.79 12.59 -4.93
N ASN A 93 0.23 12.28 -5.74
CA ASN A 93 0.01 11.62 -7.03
C ASN A 93 -0.34 10.15 -6.86
N ILE A 94 0.21 9.47 -5.86
CA ILE A 94 -0.21 8.11 -5.47
C ILE A 94 -1.66 8.13 -4.99
N ILE A 95 -2.05 9.09 -4.16
CA ILE A 95 -3.44 9.23 -3.69
C ILE A 95 -4.40 9.44 -4.86
N LYS A 96 -4.05 10.33 -5.79
CA LYS A 96 -4.84 10.57 -7.01
C LYS A 96 -4.95 9.32 -7.87
N TRP A 97 -3.85 8.64 -8.13
CA TRP A 97 -3.78 7.39 -8.88
C TRP A 97 -4.65 6.29 -8.23
N ARG A 98 -4.52 6.10 -6.91
CA ARG A 98 -5.32 5.14 -6.13
C ARG A 98 -6.82 5.41 -6.26
N LYS A 99 -7.22 6.67 -6.19
CA LYS A 99 -8.61 7.10 -6.35
C LYS A 99 -9.16 6.82 -7.75
N ILE A 100 -8.35 7.03 -8.78
CA ILE A 100 -8.74 6.71 -10.17
C ILE A 100 -9.05 5.21 -10.29
N ILE A 101 -8.13 4.33 -9.84
CA ILE A 101 -8.35 2.87 -9.91
C ILE A 101 -9.56 2.45 -9.08
N PHE A 102 -9.70 2.95 -7.85
CA PHE A 102 -10.83 2.62 -6.99
C PHE A 102 -12.20 2.91 -7.65
N ASN A 103 -12.27 3.93 -8.49
CA ASN A 103 -13.50 4.31 -9.19
C ASN A 103 -13.68 3.61 -10.56
N LEU A 104 -12.76 2.75 -10.98
CA LEU A 104 -12.96 1.93 -12.17
C LEU A 104 -14.11 0.93 -11.93
N TYR A 105 -14.77 0.54 -13.03
CA TYR A 105 -15.91 -0.37 -12.98
C TYR A 105 -15.62 -1.64 -12.16
N ASN A 106 -16.49 -1.90 -11.21
CA ASN A 106 -16.46 -3.04 -10.29
C ASN A 106 -15.29 -3.09 -9.26
N ILE A 107 -14.27 -2.25 -9.34
CA ILE A 107 -13.14 -2.29 -8.38
C ILE A 107 -13.62 -1.98 -6.96
N LYS A 108 -14.44 -0.96 -6.78
CA LYS A 108 -14.99 -0.57 -5.47
C LYS A 108 -15.65 -1.74 -4.73
N LYS A 109 -16.33 -2.63 -5.44
CA LYS A 109 -17.01 -3.79 -4.86
C LYS A 109 -16.06 -4.83 -4.28
N THR A 110 -14.79 -4.83 -4.70
CA THR A 110 -13.75 -5.74 -4.20
C THR A 110 -13.03 -5.20 -2.96
N CYS A 111 -13.30 -3.96 -2.57
CA CYS A 111 -12.57 -3.26 -1.50
C CYS A 111 -13.44 -3.18 -0.23
N ASN A 112 -12.97 -3.81 0.85
CA ASN A 112 -13.64 -3.81 2.14
C ASN A 112 -12.63 -3.67 3.28
N ALA A 113 -12.51 -2.47 3.83
CA ALA A 113 -11.54 -2.17 4.88
C ALA A 113 -11.81 -2.92 6.19
N ASP A 114 -13.08 -3.15 6.54
CA ASP A 114 -13.45 -3.90 7.75
C ASP A 114 -13.08 -5.38 7.63
N ALA A 115 -13.29 -5.99 6.46
CA ALA A 115 -12.86 -7.36 6.19
C ALA A 115 -11.33 -7.48 6.28
N TRP A 116 -10.58 -6.54 5.72
CA TRP A 116 -9.11 -6.55 5.81
C TRP A 116 -8.62 -6.41 7.25
N ARG A 117 -9.20 -5.50 8.05
CA ARG A 117 -8.85 -5.38 9.48
C ARG A 117 -9.12 -6.68 10.22
N LYS A 118 -10.28 -7.28 10.01
CA LYS A 118 -10.64 -8.56 10.63
C LYS A 118 -9.66 -9.67 10.28
N ASP A 119 -9.32 -9.82 9.00
CA ASP A 119 -8.44 -10.89 8.54
C ASP A 119 -7.00 -10.68 9.02
N TYR A 120 -6.43 -9.49 8.87
CA TYR A 120 -5.05 -9.23 9.25
C TYR A 120 -4.84 -9.16 10.77
N PHE A 121 -5.63 -8.40 11.49
CA PHE A 121 -5.49 -8.26 12.94
C PHE A 121 -5.95 -9.51 13.69
N GLY A 122 -6.91 -10.25 13.17
CA GLY A 122 -7.40 -11.48 13.78
C GLY A 122 -6.51 -12.70 13.55
N ALA A 123 -5.81 -12.77 12.42
CA ALA A 123 -5.04 -13.96 12.01
C ALA A 123 -3.53 -13.88 12.34
N LEU A 124 -2.97 -12.68 12.47
CA LEU A 124 -1.51 -12.50 12.64
C LEU A 124 -1.14 -12.41 14.12
N PHE A 125 -1.21 -13.52 14.81
CA PHE A 125 -0.88 -13.64 16.24
C PHE A 125 0.48 -13.01 16.63
N PRO A 126 1.60 -13.22 15.90
CA PRO A 126 2.88 -12.62 16.30
C PRO A 126 2.88 -11.08 16.32
N LEU A 127 2.03 -10.44 15.51
CA LEU A 127 1.95 -8.98 15.41
C LEU A 127 0.83 -8.40 16.26
N ASN A 128 -0.22 -9.18 16.49
CA ASN A 128 -1.39 -8.77 17.26
C ASN A 128 -1.87 -9.91 18.19
N PRO A 129 -1.11 -10.21 19.27
CA PRO A 129 -1.40 -11.34 20.15
C PRO A 129 -2.77 -11.29 20.83
N SER A 130 -3.30 -10.08 21.05
CA SER A 130 -4.62 -9.88 21.65
C SER A 130 -5.79 -10.25 20.74
N SER A 131 -5.55 -10.36 19.42
CA SER A 131 -6.59 -10.51 18.38
C SER A 131 -7.65 -9.41 18.38
N ILE A 132 -7.38 -8.27 19.03
CA ILE A 132 -8.29 -7.12 19.03
C ILE A 132 -8.26 -6.48 17.64
N ILE A 133 -9.44 -6.30 17.06
CA ILE A 133 -9.61 -5.68 15.74
C ILE A 133 -9.86 -4.19 15.94
N PRO A 134 -8.97 -3.30 15.44
CA PRO A 134 -9.17 -1.86 15.60
C PRO A 134 -10.36 -1.37 14.77
N LYS A 135 -11.06 -0.39 15.31
CA LYS A 135 -12.04 0.38 14.53
C LYS A 135 -11.31 1.36 13.61
N GLY A 136 -11.91 1.67 12.48
CA GLY A 136 -11.36 2.62 11.53
C GLY A 136 -12.38 3.03 10.48
N GLU A 137 -11.96 3.94 9.61
CA GLU A 137 -12.80 4.49 8.57
C GLU A 137 -13.19 3.45 7.49
N SER A 138 -14.33 3.68 6.86
CA SER A 138 -14.74 2.90 5.68
C SER A 138 -13.80 3.18 4.50
N ILE A 139 -13.71 2.22 3.58
CA ILE A 139 -12.84 2.38 2.41
C ILE A 139 -13.21 3.61 1.58
N SER A 140 -14.49 3.94 1.47
CA SER A 140 -14.93 5.12 0.73
C SER A 140 -14.47 6.43 1.37
N LYS A 141 -14.41 6.51 2.70
CA LYS A 141 -13.83 7.66 3.40
C LYS A 141 -12.31 7.74 3.23
N ILE A 142 -11.61 6.61 3.38
CA ILE A 142 -10.15 6.54 3.21
C ILE A 142 -9.73 7.06 1.83
N VAL A 143 -10.41 6.63 0.77
CA VAL A 143 -10.08 7.01 -0.61
C VAL A 143 -10.43 8.47 -0.93
N ASN A 144 -11.37 9.07 -0.21
CA ASN A 144 -11.83 10.44 -0.46
C ASN A 144 -11.22 11.50 0.48
N GLN A 145 -10.32 11.09 1.37
CA GLN A 145 -9.47 12.01 2.12
C GLN A 145 -8.38 12.58 1.22
#